data_9b6cf51c659fc055ef10ec8f11adaa77
#
_entry.id   9b6cf51c659fc055ef10ec8f11adaa77
#
_cell.length_a   1.000
_cell.length_b   1.000
_cell.length_c   1.000
_cell.angle_alpha   90.00
_cell.angle_beta   90.00
_cell.angle_gamma   90.00
#
_symmetry.space_group_name_H-M   'P 1'
#
loop_
_entity.id
_entity.type
_entity.pdbx_description
1 polymer ?
#
loop_
_entity_poly.entity_id
_entity_poly.type
_entity_poly.pdbx_seq_one_letter_code
_entity_poly.pdbx_strand_id
1 'polypeptide(L)'
;MSTLDRLAATIDARKGADPETSWTAKLLAKGPEKCAEKFGEEAVEAIIEAVKGNRDALVSEAADVLYHLAVMLAARDVSLTDVLAELDRREGQSGIEEKAGR
;
A
#
# COMPACT_ATOMS: atom_id res chain seq x y z
N MET A 1 18.08 2.09 -4.81
CA MET A 1 16.64 2.32 -4.65
C MET A 1 15.92 0.98 -4.52
N SER A 2 15.15 0.81 -3.47
CA SER A 2 14.41 -0.44 -3.24
C SER A 2 13.21 -0.56 -4.17
N THR A 3 12.64 -1.77 -4.23
CA THR A 3 11.41 -2.01 -4.99
C THR A 3 10.28 -1.11 -4.51
N LEU A 4 10.15 -0.94 -3.18
CA LEU A 4 9.09 -0.08 -2.62
C LEU A 4 9.31 1.40 -2.97
N ASP A 5 10.55 1.86 -3.01
CA ASP A 5 10.85 3.22 -3.44
C ASP A 5 10.45 3.43 -4.90
N ARG A 6 10.75 2.45 -5.76
CA ARG A 6 10.37 2.52 -7.16
C ARG A 6 8.86 2.50 -7.34
N LEU A 7 8.16 1.69 -6.54
CA LEU A 7 6.70 1.65 -6.57
C LEU A 7 6.11 3.01 -6.19
N ALA A 8 6.63 3.61 -5.12
CA ALA A 8 6.17 4.94 -4.67
C ALA A 8 6.38 5.99 -5.77
N ALA A 9 7.55 5.98 -6.41
CA ALA A 9 7.86 6.92 -7.48
C ALA A 9 6.96 6.72 -8.69
N THR A 10 6.68 5.46 -9.05
CA THR A 10 5.80 5.15 -10.19
C THR A 10 4.40 5.65 -9.93
N ILE A 11 3.86 5.40 -8.74
CA ILE A 11 2.49 5.84 -8.39
C ILE A 11 2.41 7.36 -8.39
N ASP A 12 3.42 8.03 -7.82
CA ASP A 12 3.45 9.48 -7.81
C ASP A 12 3.47 10.06 -9.23
N ALA A 13 4.20 9.41 -10.14
CA ALA A 13 4.27 9.83 -11.54
C ALA A 13 2.94 9.65 -12.27
N ARG A 14 2.02 8.82 -11.76
CA ARG A 14 0.71 8.61 -12.37
C ARG A 14 -0.35 9.59 -11.87
N LYS A 15 -0.05 10.40 -10.86
CA LYS A 15 -0.98 11.45 -10.42
C LYS A 15 -1.16 12.44 -11.58
N GLY A 16 -2.40 12.67 -11.96
CA GLY A 16 -2.71 13.56 -13.08
C GLY A 16 -2.48 12.96 -14.46
N ALA A 17 -2.02 11.69 -14.55
CA ALA A 17 -1.90 11.02 -15.83
C ALA A 17 -3.29 10.66 -16.37
N ASP A 18 -3.34 10.27 -17.66
CA ASP A 18 -4.60 9.94 -18.33
C ASP A 18 -5.20 8.65 -17.76
N PRO A 19 -6.42 8.71 -17.15
CA PRO A 19 -7.08 7.52 -16.62
C PRO A 19 -7.39 6.46 -17.68
N GLU A 20 -7.44 6.86 -18.95
CA GLU A 20 -7.73 5.90 -20.03
C GLU A 20 -6.53 5.00 -20.35
N THR A 21 -5.32 5.41 -19.98
CA THR A 21 -4.11 4.68 -20.29
C THR A 21 -3.39 4.11 -19.08
N SER A 22 -3.85 4.45 -17.86
CA SER A 22 -3.20 4.02 -16.62
C SER A 22 -4.24 3.60 -15.59
N TRP A 23 -4.16 2.34 -15.15
CA TRP A 23 -5.03 1.83 -14.09
C TRP A 23 -4.82 2.62 -12.79
N THR A 24 -3.56 2.93 -12.44
CA THR A 24 -3.24 3.72 -11.26
C THR A 24 -3.86 5.11 -11.34
N ALA A 25 -3.72 5.78 -12.49
CA ALA A 25 -4.34 7.08 -12.68
C ALA A 25 -5.86 7.01 -12.55
N LYS A 26 -6.46 5.93 -13.05
CA LYS A 26 -7.91 5.72 -12.97
C LYS A 26 -8.35 5.57 -11.51
N LEU A 27 -7.62 4.80 -10.71
CA LEU A 27 -7.91 4.65 -9.29
C LEU A 27 -7.78 5.98 -8.55
N LEU A 28 -6.70 6.71 -8.78
CA LEU A 28 -6.46 7.99 -8.13
C LEU A 28 -7.55 9.00 -8.50
N ALA A 29 -8.02 8.99 -9.74
CA ALA A 29 -9.08 9.89 -10.20
C ALA A 29 -10.42 9.61 -9.50
N LYS A 30 -10.65 8.39 -9.01
CA LYS A 30 -11.87 8.03 -8.30
C LYS A 30 -11.92 8.53 -6.85
N GLY A 31 -10.78 8.98 -6.34
CA GLY A 31 -10.69 9.59 -5.02
C GLY A 31 -10.31 8.66 -3.88
N PRO A 32 -10.02 9.23 -2.70
CA PRO A 32 -9.51 8.47 -1.55
C PRO A 32 -10.43 7.35 -1.06
N GLU A 33 -11.75 7.57 -1.08
CA GLU A 33 -12.71 6.58 -0.59
C GLU A 33 -12.67 5.31 -1.43
N LYS A 34 -12.60 5.46 -2.75
CA LYS A 34 -12.52 4.30 -3.65
C LYS A 34 -11.18 3.59 -3.53
N CYS A 35 -10.09 4.35 -3.38
CA CYS A 35 -8.78 3.77 -3.18
C CYS A 35 -8.73 2.97 -1.88
N ALA A 36 -9.35 3.48 -0.80
CA ALA A 36 -9.43 2.79 0.47
C ALA A 36 -10.28 1.51 0.37
N GLU A 37 -11.40 1.57 -0.34
CA GLU A 37 -12.25 0.41 -0.59
C GLU A 37 -11.47 -0.70 -1.30
N LYS A 38 -10.73 -0.36 -2.34
CA LYS A 38 -9.91 -1.33 -3.08
C LYS A 38 -8.82 -1.94 -2.21
N PHE A 39 -8.17 -1.12 -1.38
CA PHE A 39 -7.20 -1.64 -0.42
C PHE A 39 -7.85 -2.66 0.51
N GLY A 40 -9.03 -2.34 1.04
CA GLY A 40 -9.75 -3.25 1.94
C GLY A 40 -10.09 -4.57 1.28
N GLU A 41 -10.55 -4.54 0.03
CA GLU A 41 -10.88 -5.75 -0.74
C GLU A 41 -9.65 -6.66 -0.89
N GLU A 42 -8.52 -6.08 -1.28
CA GLU A 42 -7.28 -6.85 -1.47
C GLU A 42 -6.74 -7.39 -0.16
N ALA A 43 -6.89 -6.63 0.93
CA ALA A 43 -6.46 -7.07 2.26
C ALA A 43 -7.26 -8.30 2.70
N VAL A 44 -8.57 -8.31 2.46
CA VAL A 44 -9.43 -9.46 2.78
C VAL A 44 -9.01 -10.68 1.96
N GLU A 45 -8.73 -10.52 0.68
CA GLU A 45 -8.27 -11.62 -0.17
C GLU A 45 -6.95 -12.22 0.35
N ALA A 46 -6.02 -11.36 0.79
CA ALA A 46 -4.76 -11.82 1.38
C ALA A 46 -5.00 -12.60 2.67
N ILE A 47 -5.91 -12.12 3.52
CA ILE A 47 -6.29 -12.79 4.76
C ILE A 47 -6.82 -14.20 4.46
N ILE A 48 -7.70 -14.32 3.47
CA ILE A 48 -8.29 -15.60 3.08
C ILE A 48 -7.18 -16.59 2.66
N GLU A 49 -6.24 -16.14 1.83
CA GLU A 49 -5.17 -17.02 1.37
C GLU A 49 -4.21 -17.40 2.49
N ALA A 50 -3.99 -16.50 3.46
CA ALA A 50 -3.19 -16.80 4.63
C ALA A 50 -3.83 -17.89 5.48
N VAL A 51 -5.15 -17.78 5.72
CA VAL A 51 -5.89 -18.76 6.51
C VAL A 51 -5.92 -20.12 5.81
N LYS A 52 -6.07 -20.13 4.49
CA LYS A 52 -6.06 -21.36 3.69
C LYS A 52 -4.68 -22.03 3.61
N GLY A 53 -3.62 -21.27 3.85
CA GLY A 53 -2.26 -21.78 3.73
C GLY A 53 -1.75 -21.92 2.29
N ASN A 54 -2.38 -21.21 1.35
CA ASN A 54 -1.96 -21.24 -0.05
C ASN A 54 -0.82 -20.23 -0.24
N ARG A 55 0.42 -20.75 -0.22
CA ARG A 55 1.61 -19.90 -0.24
C ARG A 55 1.70 -18.98 -1.46
N ASP A 56 1.53 -19.55 -2.65
CA ASP A 56 1.72 -18.78 -3.88
C ASP A 56 0.63 -17.73 -4.07
N ALA A 57 -0.60 -18.08 -3.76
CA ALA A 57 -1.71 -17.14 -3.83
C ALA A 57 -1.52 -16.02 -2.78
N LEU A 58 -1.02 -16.36 -1.58
CA LEU A 58 -0.76 -15.36 -0.55
C LEU A 58 0.31 -14.36 -1.00
N VAL A 59 1.38 -14.83 -1.64
CA VAL A 59 2.42 -13.92 -2.17
C VAL A 59 1.82 -12.96 -3.18
N SER A 60 1.00 -13.46 -4.10
CA SER A 60 0.34 -12.63 -5.11
C SER A 60 -0.59 -11.60 -4.48
N GLU A 61 -1.44 -12.03 -3.54
CA GLU A 61 -2.37 -11.12 -2.87
C GLU A 61 -1.66 -10.10 -1.98
N ALA A 62 -0.55 -10.50 -1.34
CA ALA A 62 0.24 -9.57 -0.54
C ALA A 62 0.86 -8.47 -1.41
N ALA A 63 1.30 -8.82 -2.63
CA ALA A 63 1.81 -7.83 -3.58
C ALA A 63 0.70 -6.83 -3.95
N ASP A 64 -0.52 -7.32 -4.18
CA ASP A 64 -1.67 -6.47 -4.46
C ASP A 64 -1.99 -5.55 -3.28
N VAL A 65 -1.86 -6.05 -2.05
CA VAL A 65 -2.06 -5.25 -0.83
C VAL A 65 -1.07 -4.10 -0.78
N LEU A 66 0.21 -4.38 -1.03
CA LEU A 66 1.24 -3.33 -1.02
C LEU A 66 0.99 -2.29 -2.10
N TYR A 67 0.60 -2.73 -3.29
CA TYR A 67 0.26 -1.82 -4.38
C TYR A 67 -0.91 -0.92 -4.00
N HIS A 68 -2.01 -1.50 -3.53
CA HIS A 68 -3.20 -0.72 -3.17
C HIS A 68 -2.98 0.15 -1.93
N LEU A 69 -2.12 -0.28 -1.00
CA LEU A 69 -1.70 0.56 0.11
C LEU A 69 -1.04 1.83 -0.42
N ALA A 70 -0.09 1.67 -1.35
CA ALA A 70 0.62 2.79 -1.92
C ALA A 70 -0.31 3.75 -2.67
N VAL A 71 -1.30 3.21 -3.40
CA VAL A 71 -2.29 4.03 -4.12
C VAL A 71 -3.19 4.79 -3.13
N MET A 72 -3.67 4.11 -2.09
CA MET A 72 -4.50 4.74 -1.06
C MET A 72 -3.77 5.89 -0.37
N LEU A 73 -2.51 5.68 -0.03
CA LEU A 73 -1.68 6.72 0.59
C LEU A 73 -1.51 7.90 -0.38
N ALA A 74 -1.19 7.62 -1.64
CA ALA A 74 -1.00 8.65 -2.65
C ALA A 74 -2.26 9.50 -2.85
N ALA A 75 -3.44 8.90 -2.71
CA ALA A 75 -4.72 9.62 -2.82
C ALA A 75 -4.86 10.69 -1.73
N ARG A 76 -4.09 10.58 -0.65
CA ARG A 76 -4.05 11.57 0.44
C ARG A 76 -2.70 12.30 0.49
N ASP A 77 -1.94 12.25 -0.60
CA ASP A 77 -0.63 12.89 -0.70
C ASP A 77 0.38 12.42 0.35
N VAL A 78 0.25 11.16 0.75
CA VAL A 78 1.21 10.50 1.63
C VAL A 78 2.04 9.53 0.78
N SER A 79 3.36 9.60 0.90
CA SER A 79 4.24 8.68 0.17
C SER A 79 4.46 7.41 0.97
N LEU A 80 4.59 6.28 0.25
CA LEU A 80 5.01 5.03 0.89
C LEU A 80 6.36 5.18 1.59
N THR A 81 7.24 6.05 1.07
CA THR A 81 8.53 6.31 1.70
C THR A 81 8.38 6.94 3.09
N ASP A 82 7.34 7.73 3.32
CA ASP A 82 7.04 8.27 4.65
C ASP A 82 6.70 7.16 5.64
N VAL A 83 5.96 6.16 5.18
CA VAL A 83 5.62 5.00 6.01
C VAL A 83 6.86 4.17 6.34
N LEU A 84 7.74 3.97 5.34
CA LEU A 84 8.99 3.25 5.55
C LEU A 84 9.88 3.98 6.55
N ALA A 85 9.93 5.33 6.48
CA ALA A 85 10.69 6.12 7.43
C ALA A 85 10.15 5.94 8.86
N GLU A 86 8.82 5.84 9.02
CA GLU A 86 8.23 5.58 10.33
C GLU A 86 8.60 4.20 10.85
N LEU A 87 8.65 3.19 9.96
CA LEU A 87 9.12 1.86 10.36
C LEU A 87 10.59 1.88 10.79
N ASP A 88 11.42 2.64 10.05
CA ASP A 88 12.84 2.80 10.41
C ASP A 88 12.96 3.44 11.81
N ARG A 89 12.15 4.43 12.10
CA ARG A 89 12.13 5.08 13.41
C ARG A 89 11.79 4.11 14.54
N ARG A 90 10.96 3.12 14.24
CA ARG A 90 10.55 2.12 15.24
C ARG A 90 11.54 0.97 15.41
N GLU A 91 12.54 0.88 14.57
CA GLU A 91 13.56 -0.17 14.71
C GLU A 91 14.24 -0.09 16.07
N GLY A 92 14.43 -1.23 16.69
CA GLY A 92 15.05 -1.32 18.01
C GLY A 92 14.10 -1.15 19.17
N GLN A 93 12.84 -0.75 18.94
CA GLN A 93 11.84 -0.64 19.99
C GLN A 93 11.01 -1.92 20.05
N SER A 94 10.62 -2.32 21.29
CA SER A 94 9.70 -3.43 21.47
C SER A 94 8.27 -2.97 21.15
N GLY A 95 7.42 -3.90 20.75
CA GLY A 95 6.01 -3.59 20.50
C GLY A 95 5.30 -3.04 21.74
N ILE A 96 5.73 -3.49 22.92
CA ILE A 96 5.18 -3.02 24.20
C ILE A 96 5.57 -1.57 24.42
N GLU A 97 6.83 -1.20 24.18
CA GLU A 97 7.30 0.17 24.32
C GLU A 97 6.59 1.11 23.35
N GLU A 98 6.41 0.68 22.12
CA GLU A 98 5.72 1.47 21.11
C GLU A 98 4.27 1.74 21.50
N LYS A 99 3.55 0.74 21.98
CA LYS A 99 2.18 0.89 22.43
C LYS A 99 2.06 1.82 23.62
N ALA A 100 3.01 1.76 24.55
CA ALA A 100 3.03 2.63 25.72
C ALA A 100 3.26 4.10 25.35
N GLY A 101 3.95 4.34 24.24
CA GLY A 101 4.26 5.68 23.76
C GLY A 101 3.14 6.35 22.96
N ARG A 102 2.02 5.68 22.72
CA ARG A 102 0.91 6.24 21.91
C ARG A 102 -0.12 6.94 22.76
#